data_0d03826cfd257524c109c254b6a86f2e
#
_entry.id   0d03826cfd257524c109c254b6a86f2e
#
_cell.length_a   1.000
_cell.length_b   1.000
_cell.length_c   1.000
_cell.angle_alpha   90.00
_cell.angle_beta   90.00
_cell.angle_gamma   90.00
#
_symmetry.space_group_name_H-M   'P 1'
#
loop_
_entity.id
_entity.type
_entity.pdbx_description
1 polymer ?
#
loop_
_entity_poly.entity_id
_entity_poly.type
_entity_poly.pdbx_seq_one_letter_code
_entity_poly.pdbx_strand_id
1 'polypeptide(L)'
;MSETQPLTAVLSDDSQVNLAAEFEFSNVKEVLDKLDKELIGLKPVKTRIREIAALLLVDRLRKQFALTSETPTLHMNFTGNLGTGKTTVAMRMAEILHRLGYVRGGHLVSVTRDDLVGQYIGHTAPKTKDVIKKAMGGVLFIDEAYYLYKPENERDYGAESIEILLQTMENNRDDLVVILAGYKDRMDKFFHSNPGLRSRIAHHVDFPDYSAEELLHIAKLMLATQNYRFSADAEKAFLDYIKRRMTLAHFANARSVRNALDRARLRQANRLFANASKSLRKTDLMTLEADDILASRVFLEGKLDMDGDEGSDAIVD
;
A
#
# COMPACT_ATOMS: atom_id res chain seq x y z
N MET A 1 -26.99 -8.90 -11.70
CA MET A 1 -28.00 -7.84 -11.90
C MET A 1 -27.94 -7.04 -10.61
N SER A 2 -27.22 -5.92 -10.62
CA SER A 2 -27.09 -5.03 -9.46
C SER A 2 -28.20 -4.00 -9.58
N GLU A 3 -29.12 -4.01 -8.63
CA GLU A 3 -30.15 -3.01 -8.49
C GLU A 3 -29.51 -1.66 -8.20
N THR A 4 -29.51 -0.80 -9.20
CA THR A 4 -29.35 0.64 -9.02
C THR A 4 -30.51 1.11 -8.15
N GLN A 5 -30.23 1.43 -6.88
CA GLN A 5 -31.21 2.04 -6.01
C GLN A 5 -31.71 3.35 -6.63
N PRO A 6 -33.04 3.62 -6.57
CA PRO A 6 -33.61 4.83 -7.11
C PRO A 6 -33.10 6.05 -6.35
N LEU A 7 -32.92 7.15 -7.07
CA LEU A 7 -32.74 8.49 -6.51
C LEU A 7 -33.74 8.68 -5.38
N THR A 8 -33.27 8.65 -4.15
CA THR A 8 -34.05 8.95 -2.95
C THR A 8 -34.60 10.37 -3.11
N ALA A 9 -35.89 10.54 -2.87
CA ALA A 9 -36.53 11.85 -2.86
C ALA A 9 -35.71 12.81 -1.98
N VAL A 10 -35.51 14.05 -2.44
CA VAL A 10 -34.81 15.09 -1.67
C VAL A 10 -35.52 15.26 -0.34
N LEU A 11 -34.76 15.22 0.75
CA LEU A 11 -35.28 15.39 2.09
C LEU A 11 -35.70 16.86 2.31
N SER A 12 -36.76 17.08 3.10
CA SER A 12 -37.19 18.43 3.51
C SER A 12 -36.22 19.00 4.54
N ASP A 13 -36.19 20.33 4.67
CA ASP A 13 -35.28 21.05 5.58
C ASP A 13 -35.47 20.63 7.05
N ASP A 14 -36.68 20.21 7.43
CA ASP A 14 -37.00 19.75 8.79
C ASP A 14 -36.70 18.27 9.02
N SER A 15 -36.24 17.54 8.00
CA SER A 15 -35.93 16.12 8.12
C SER A 15 -34.68 15.90 8.98
N GLN A 16 -34.73 14.88 9.84
CA GLN A 16 -33.58 14.44 10.63
C GLN A 16 -32.93 13.21 10.00
N VAL A 17 -31.62 13.25 9.87
CA VAL A 17 -30.81 12.10 9.45
C VAL A 17 -29.95 11.57 10.59
N ASN A 18 -29.84 10.26 10.70
CA ASN A 18 -29.00 9.62 11.71
C ASN A 18 -27.66 9.20 11.09
N LEU A 19 -26.60 9.94 11.41
CA LEU A 19 -25.24 9.66 10.90
C LEU A 19 -24.77 8.26 11.30
N ALA A 20 -25.09 7.79 12.50
CA ALA A 20 -24.68 6.45 12.96
C ALA A 20 -25.39 5.34 12.15
N ALA A 21 -26.68 5.52 11.87
CA ALA A 21 -27.43 4.59 11.04
C ALA A 21 -26.88 4.54 9.59
N GLU A 22 -26.52 5.69 9.01
CA GLU A 22 -25.93 5.76 7.68
C GLU A 22 -24.53 5.12 7.65
N PHE A 23 -23.74 5.31 8.70
CA PHE A 23 -22.43 4.66 8.84
C PHE A 23 -22.56 3.13 8.91
N GLU A 24 -23.49 2.59 9.68
CA GLU A 24 -23.76 1.14 9.74
C GLU A 24 -24.30 0.63 8.37
N PHE A 25 -25.25 1.35 7.77
CA PHE A 25 -25.84 0.97 6.48
C PHE A 25 -24.81 0.91 5.34
N SER A 26 -23.85 1.83 5.33
CA SER A 26 -22.79 1.88 4.32
C SER A 26 -21.81 0.71 4.43
N ASN A 27 -21.81 -0.04 5.53
CA ASN A 27 -20.83 -1.09 5.84
C ASN A 27 -19.34 -0.63 5.80
N VAL A 28 -19.09 0.68 5.86
CA VAL A 28 -17.70 1.24 5.85
C VAL A 28 -16.96 0.83 7.12
N LYS A 29 -17.66 0.68 8.24
CA LYS A 29 -17.08 0.18 9.49
C LYS A 29 -16.34 -1.15 9.30
N GLU A 30 -16.94 -2.10 8.58
CA GLU A 30 -16.30 -3.39 8.28
C GLU A 30 -14.94 -3.21 7.56
N VAL A 31 -14.86 -2.27 6.61
CA VAL A 31 -13.62 -2.00 5.88
C VAL A 31 -12.57 -1.35 6.78
N LEU A 32 -12.99 -0.41 7.66
CA LEU A 32 -12.10 0.21 8.64
C LEU A 32 -11.59 -0.81 9.67
N ASP A 33 -12.44 -1.74 10.11
CA ASP A 33 -12.04 -2.82 11.00
C ASP A 33 -11.06 -3.80 10.34
N LYS A 34 -11.23 -4.09 9.04
CA LYS A 34 -10.27 -4.86 8.24
C LYS A 34 -8.94 -4.12 8.14
N LEU A 35 -8.98 -2.81 7.85
CA LEU A 35 -7.79 -1.96 7.82
C LEU A 35 -7.01 -2.04 9.14
N ASP A 36 -7.70 -1.99 10.27
CA ASP A 36 -7.08 -2.06 11.59
C ASP A 36 -6.43 -3.43 11.88
N LYS A 37 -7.03 -4.51 11.42
CA LYS A 37 -6.52 -5.87 11.60
C LYS A 37 -5.33 -6.20 10.68
N GLU A 38 -5.37 -5.72 9.45
CA GLU A 38 -4.35 -6.03 8.44
C GLU A 38 -3.09 -5.16 8.57
N LEU A 39 -3.24 -3.93 9.04
CA LEU A 39 -2.14 -2.99 9.21
C LEU A 39 -1.80 -2.83 10.68
N ILE A 40 -0.62 -3.25 11.04
CA ILE A 40 -0.06 -2.96 12.36
C ILE A 40 0.42 -1.50 12.37
N GLY A 41 0.31 -0.83 13.51
CA GLY A 41 0.77 0.55 13.64
C GLY A 41 0.05 1.53 12.71
N LEU A 42 0.82 2.36 12.01
CA LEU A 42 0.36 3.34 11.01
C LEU A 42 -0.80 4.23 11.50
N LYS A 43 -0.80 4.61 12.78
CA LYS A 43 -1.87 5.43 13.38
C LYS A 43 -2.19 6.70 12.57
N PRO A 44 -1.21 7.49 12.09
CA PRO A 44 -1.50 8.69 11.31
C PRO A 44 -2.23 8.36 9.99
N VAL A 45 -1.83 7.28 9.31
CA VAL A 45 -2.47 6.80 8.07
C VAL A 45 -3.91 6.40 8.35
N LYS A 46 -4.14 5.56 9.36
CA LYS A 46 -5.49 5.11 9.74
C LYS A 46 -6.40 6.28 10.12
N THR A 47 -5.88 7.25 10.87
CA THR A 47 -6.62 8.47 11.21
C THR A 47 -7.01 9.22 9.95
N ARG A 48 -6.08 9.42 9.02
CA ARG A 48 -6.36 10.13 7.76
C ARG A 48 -7.41 9.42 6.91
N ILE A 49 -7.36 8.09 6.82
CA ILE A 49 -8.36 7.31 6.09
C ILE A 49 -9.75 7.45 6.74
N ARG A 50 -9.84 7.44 8.08
CA ARG A 50 -11.11 7.67 8.79
C ARG A 50 -11.65 9.08 8.58
N GLU A 51 -10.80 10.09 8.57
CA GLU A 51 -11.20 11.48 8.28
C GLU A 51 -11.79 11.59 6.86
N ILE A 52 -11.15 10.97 5.86
CA ILE A 52 -11.65 10.95 4.49
C ILE A 52 -13.01 10.21 4.44
N ALA A 53 -13.12 9.04 5.08
CA ALA A 53 -14.38 8.30 5.11
C ALA A 53 -15.51 9.11 5.79
N ALA A 54 -15.21 9.81 6.88
CA ALA A 54 -16.18 10.68 7.56
C ALA A 54 -16.62 11.86 6.69
N LEU A 55 -15.67 12.52 5.99
CA LEU A 55 -15.97 13.58 5.03
C LEU A 55 -16.94 13.10 3.95
N LEU A 56 -16.66 11.94 3.37
CA LEU A 56 -17.47 11.36 2.30
C LEU A 56 -18.85 10.94 2.77
N LEU A 57 -18.95 10.42 4.00
CA LEU A 57 -20.24 10.06 4.59
C LEU A 57 -21.11 11.29 4.82
N VAL A 58 -20.53 12.36 5.33
CA VAL A 58 -21.23 13.64 5.53
C VAL A 58 -21.64 14.25 4.18
N ASP A 59 -20.77 14.21 3.16
CA ASP A 59 -21.08 14.69 1.81
C ASP A 59 -22.26 13.91 1.20
N ARG A 60 -22.30 12.58 1.38
CA ARG A 60 -23.41 11.74 0.97
C ARG A 60 -24.74 12.16 1.63
N LEU A 61 -24.74 12.46 2.94
CA LEU A 61 -25.91 12.97 3.63
C LEU A 61 -26.33 14.36 3.12
N ARG A 62 -25.37 15.26 2.86
CA ARG A 62 -25.63 16.58 2.27
C ARG A 62 -26.33 16.48 0.91
N LYS A 63 -25.94 15.50 0.08
CA LYS A 63 -26.59 15.23 -1.22
C LYS A 63 -28.07 14.85 -1.06
N GLN A 64 -28.44 14.16 0.02
CA GLN A 64 -29.86 13.84 0.31
C GLN A 64 -30.72 15.10 0.55
N PHE A 65 -30.11 16.19 1.02
CA PHE A 65 -30.75 17.50 1.20
C PHE A 65 -30.51 18.46 0.01
N ALA A 66 -29.99 17.98 -1.11
CA ALA A 66 -29.59 18.80 -2.25
C ALA A 66 -28.62 19.95 -1.90
N LEU A 67 -27.82 19.81 -0.83
CA LEU A 67 -26.91 20.84 -0.34
C LEU A 67 -25.55 20.88 -1.06
N THR A 68 -25.25 19.94 -1.92
CA THR A 68 -23.97 19.89 -2.63
C THR A 68 -24.15 20.04 -4.11
N SER A 69 -23.25 20.80 -4.73
CA SER A 69 -23.19 21.00 -6.17
C SER A 69 -22.01 20.30 -6.84
N GLU A 70 -20.96 20.00 -6.08
CA GLU A 70 -19.72 19.44 -6.66
C GLU A 70 -19.25 18.19 -5.92
N THR A 71 -18.77 17.21 -6.70
CA THR A 71 -18.12 16.02 -6.16
C THR A 71 -16.74 16.41 -5.60
N PRO A 72 -16.40 16.01 -4.37
CA PRO A 72 -15.10 16.32 -3.80
C PRO A 72 -13.98 15.67 -4.63
N THR A 73 -12.86 16.36 -4.76
CA THR A 73 -11.66 15.79 -5.39
C THR A 73 -11.09 14.70 -4.49
N LEU A 74 -10.99 13.47 -5.02
CA LEU A 74 -10.61 12.29 -4.25
C LEU A 74 -9.25 11.70 -4.66
N HIS A 75 -8.55 12.35 -5.58
CA HIS A 75 -7.22 11.91 -5.95
C HIS A 75 -6.23 12.08 -4.78
N MET A 76 -5.33 11.12 -4.63
CA MET A 76 -4.47 11.01 -3.45
C MET A 76 -3.00 10.85 -3.82
N ASN A 77 -2.14 11.27 -2.90
CA ASN A 77 -0.71 10.99 -2.93
C ASN A 77 -0.32 10.20 -1.67
N PHE A 78 0.27 9.02 -1.87
CA PHE A 78 0.77 8.14 -0.82
C PHE A 78 2.29 8.16 -0.81
N THR A 79 2.91 8.77 0.20
CA THR A 79 4.36 8.88 0.31
C THR A 79 4.90 8.01 1.44
N GLY A 80 6.07 7.42 1.21
CA GLY A 80 6.76 6.59 2.20
C GLY A 80 7.66 5.54 1.57
N ASN A 81 8.47 4.90 2.40
CA ASN A 81 9.44 3.89 1.98
C ASN A 81 8.76 2.60 1.48
N LEU A 82 9.55 1.70 0.87
CA LEU A 82 9.05 0.39 0.42
C LEU A 82 8.55 -0.44 1.61
N GLY A 83 7.49 -1.21 1.37
CA GLY A 83 6.96 -2.14 2.36
C GLY A 83 6.22 -1.49 3.53
N THR A 84 5.83 -0.20 3.46
CA THR A 84 5.04 0.52 4.48
C THR A 84 3.53 0.34 4.36
N GLY A 85 3.04 -0.44 3.38
CA GLY A 85 1.62 -0.79 3.28
C GLY A 85 0.79 0.10 2.34
N LYS A 86 1.40 0.97 1.52
CA LYS A 86 0.70 1.88 0.58
C LYS A 86 -0.34 1.17 -0.29
N THR A 87 0.02 0.08 -0.94
CA THR A 87 -0.89 -0.69 -1.81
C THR A 87 -2.05 -1.33 -1.03
N THR A 88 -1.79 -1.82 0.18
CA THR A 88 -2.84 -2.38 1.05
C THR A 88 -3.87 -1.31 1.43
N VAL A 89 -3.42 -0.12 1.81
CA VAL A 89 -4.31 1.01 2.11
C VAL A 89 -5.07 1.45 0.88
N ALA A 90 -4.44 1.48 -0.31
CA ALA A 90 -5.11 1.83 -1.56
C ALA A 90 -6.26 0.85 -1.88
N MET A 91 -6.08 -0.46 -1.67
CA MET A 91 -7.16 -1.45 -1.82
C MET A 91 -8.33 -1.19 -0.86
N ARG A 92 -8.04 -0.89 0.41
CA ARG A 92 -9.10 -0.57 1.39
C ARG A 92 -9.79 0.74 1.05
N MET A 93 -9.05 1.71 0.52
CA MET A 93 -9.62 2.98 0.05
C MET A 93 -10.57 2.77 -1.12
N ALA A 94 -10.24 1.90 -2.07
CA ALA A 94 -11.13 1.54 -3.17
C ALA A 94 -12.45 0.91 -2.66
N GLU A 95 -12.39 0.04 -1.65
CA GLU A 95 -13.59 -0.52 -1.00
C GLU A 95 -14.44 0.56 -0.32
N ILE A 96 -13.81 1.49 0.42
CA ILE A 96 -14.50 2.59 1.11
C ILE A 96 -15.21 3.48 0.08
N LEU A 97 -14.52 3.90 -0.96
CA LEU A 97 -15.07 4.75 -2.02
C LEU A 97 -16.26 4.08 -2.73
N HIS A 98 -16.17 2.77 -2.99
CA HIS A 98 -17.26 2.01 -3.58
C HIS A 98 -18.47 1.91 -2.63
N ARG A 99 -18.26 1.56 -1.36
CA ARG A 99 -19.34 1.44 -0.39
C ARG A 99 -20.07 2.76 -0.12
N LEU A 100 -19.36 3.88 -0.27
CA LEU A 100 -19.93 5.22 -0.16
C LEU A 100 -20.53 5.74 -1.48
N GLY A 101 -20.38 5.00 -2.59
CA GLY A 101 -20.96 5.33 -3.88
C GLY A 101 -20.19 6.38 -4.69
N TYR A 102 -18.91 6.61 -4.37
CA TYR A 102 -18.05 7.54 -5.11
C TYR A 102 -17.37 6.91 -6.33
N VAL A 103 -17.28 5.60 -6.38
CA VAL A 103 -16.87 4.82 -7.57
C VAL A 103 -17.81 3.63 -7.73
N ARG A 104 -18.08 3.24 -8.96
CA ARG A 104 -19.04 2.16 -9.28
C ARG A 104 -18.54 0.78 -8.87
N GLY A 105 -17.20 0.56 -8.88
CA GLY A 105 -16.55 -0.68 -8.51
C GLY A 105 -15.52 -0.48 -7.41
N GLY A 106 -15.36 -1.46 -6.52
CA GLY A 106 -14.35 -1.44 -5.46
C GLY A 106 -13.00 -2.01 -5.90
N HIS A 107 -12.71 -2.04 -7.20
CA HIS A 107 -11.47 -2.62 -7.74
C HIS A 107 -10.32 -1.60 -7.76
N LEU A 108 -9.11 -2.13 -7.64
CA LEU A 108 -7.86 -1.39 -7.75
C LEU A 108 -7.09 -1.90 -8.97
N VAL A 109 -6.71 -1.00 -9.87
CA VAL A 109 -5.74 -1.28 -10.93
C VAL A 109 -4.40 -0.72 -10.50
N SER A 110 -3.47 -1.61 -10.17
CA SER A 110 -2.12 -1.23 -9.72
C SER A 110 -1.14 -1.34 -10.87
N VAL A 111 -0.43 -0.26 -11.16
CA VAL A 111 0.48 -0.14 -12.29
C VAL A 111 1.75 0.61 -11.91
N THR A 112 2.77 0.45 -12.74
CA THR A 112 4.02 1.20 -12.72
C THR A 112 4.17 2.01 -14.01
N ARG A 113 5.29 2.77 -14.13
CA ARG A 113 5.61 3.47 -15.37
C ARG A 113 5.54 2.55 -16.61
N ASP A 114 6.07 1.34 -16.49
CA ASP A 114 6.19 0.41 -17.63
C ASP A 114 4.83 -0.04 -18.19
N ASP A 115 3.77 0.04 -17.39
CA ASP A 115 2.40 -0.24 -17.81
C ASP A 115 1.75 0.95 -18.55
N LEU A 116 2.25 2.16 -18.36
CA LEU A 116 1.68 3.41 -18.88
C LEU A 116 2.44 3.93 -20.10
N VAL A 117 3.76 3.85 -20.07
CA VAL A 117 4.64 4.47 -21.07
C VAL A 117 5.04 3.47 -22.15
N GLY A 118 4.92 3.86 -23.41
CA GLY A 118 5.34 3.06 -24.55
C GLY A 118 6.86 3.13 -24.78
N GLN A 119 7.38 2.13 -25.50
CA GLN A 119 8.79 2.08 -25.89
C GLN A 119 9.10 2.87 -27.16
N TYR A 120 8.08 3.15 -28.01
CA TYR A 120 8.20 3.82 -29.28
C TYR A 120 7.24 5.00 -29.38
N ILE A 121 7.52 5.93 -30.29
CA ILE A 121 6.65 7.07 -30.62
C ILE A 121 5.24 6.58 -30.95
N GLY A 122 4.23 7.22 -30.36
CA GLY A 122 2.82 6.90 -30.58
C GLY A 122 2.28 5.70 -29.78
N HIS A 123 3.11 5.01 -28.97
CA HIS A 123 2.65 3.87 -28.18
C HIS A 123 2.18 4.26 -26.77
N THR A 124 2.58 5.41 -26.24
CA THR A 124 2.25 5.84 -24.87
C THR A 124 0.76 6.16 -24.73
N ALA A 125 0.20 6.95 -25.61
CA ALA A 125 -1.20 7.34 -25.50
C ALA A 125 -2.18 6.15 -25.53
N PRO A 126 -2.11 5.20 -26.46
CA PRO A 126 -2.97 4.01 -26.44
C PRO A 126 -2.79 3.21 -25.14
N LYS A 127 -1.54 2.97 -24.73
CA LYS A 127 -1.21 2.18 -23.54
C LYS A 127 -1.77 2.81 -22.25
N THR A 128 -1.57 4.12 -22.07
CA THR A 128 -2.11 4.87 -20.94
C THR A 128 -3.64 4.82 -20.93
N LYS A 129 -4.29 5.04 -22.10
CA LYS A 129 -5.75 5.00 -22.21
C LYS A 129 -6.33 3.61 -21.91
N ASP A 130 -5.65 2.53 -22.30
CA ASP A 130 -6.07 1.16 -22.00
C ASP A 130 -6.02 0.86 -20.49
N VAL A 131 -4.99 1.34 -19.81
CA VAL A 131 -4.88 1.23 -18.34
C VAL A 131 -5.99 2.03 -17.67
N ILE A 132 -6.21 3.28 -18.08
CA ILE A 132 -7.29 4.13 -17.56
C ILE A 132 -8.65 3.45 -17.75
N LYS A 133 -8.92 2.90 -18.95
CA LYS A 133 -10.16 2.19 -19.24
C LYS A 133 -10.40 1.01 -18.29
N LYS A 134 -9.35 0.27 -17.93
CA LYS A 134 -9.43 -0.83 -16.93
C LYS A 134 -9.74 -0.32 -15.53
N ALA A 135 -9.27 0.88 -15.20
CA ALA A 135 -9.45 1.48 -13.88
C ALA A 135 -10.76 2.26 -13.72
N MET A 136 -11.45 2.57 -14.83
CA MET A 136 -12.73 3.29 -14.79
C MET A 136 -13.76 2.58 -13.93
N GLY A 137 -14.44 3.36 -13.11
CA GLY A 137 -15.36 2.84 -12.09
C GLY A 137 -14.67 2.41 -10.80
N GLY A 138 -13.35 2.59 -10.67
CA GLY A 138 -12.56 2.16 -9.53
C GLY A 138 -11.41 3.09 -9.20
N VAL A 139 -10.29 2.50 -8.77
CA VAL A 139 -9.08 3.24 -8.36
C VAL A 139 -7.90 2.82 -9.23
N LEU A 140 -7.22 3.81 -9.81
CA LEU A 140 -5.93 3.65 -10.47
C LEU A 140 -4.81 3.97 -9.46
N PHE A 141 -4.03 2.98 -9.10
CA PHE A 141 -2.87 3.12 -8.23
C PHE A 141 -1.59 3.07 -9.06
N ILE A 142 -0.84 4.16 -9.08
CA ILE A 142 0.42 4.27 -9.82
C ILE A 142 1.56 4.23 -8.80
N ASP A 143 2.25 3.09 -8.74
CA ASP A 143 3.41 2.94 -7.85
C ASP A 143 4.66 3.57 -8.48
N GLU A 144 5.49 4.17 -7.64
CA GLU A 144 6.69 4.90 -8.05
C GLU A 144 6.41 5.93 -9.16
N ALA A 145 5.32 6.69 -9.01
CA ALA A 145 4.78 7.62 -10.01
C ALA A 145 5.81 8.67 -10.48
N TYR A 146 6.81 9.00 -9.68
CA TYR A 146 7.89 9.90 -10.05
C TYR A 146 8.71 9.42 -11.26
N TYR A 147 8.70 8.14 -11.57
CA TYR A 147 9.34 7.64 -12.79
C TYR A 147 8.62 8.05 -14.08
N LEU A 148 7.38 8.53 -13.99
CA LEU A 148 6.69 9.10 -15.16
C LEU A 148 7.34 10.36 -15.69
N TYR A 149 8.20 11.04 -14.90
CA TYR A 149 8.91 12.25 -15.30
C TYR A 149 10.43 12.03 -15.20
N LYS A 150 11.10 12.09 -16.35
CA LYS A 150 12.56 11.94 -16.48
C LYS A 150 13.13 13.14 -17.23
N PRO A 151 13.42 14.26 -16.53
CA PRO A 151 13.88 15.50 -17.16
C PRO A 151 15.21 15.36 -17.89
N GLU A 152 16.03 14.39 -17.51
CA GLU A 152 17.33 14.15 -18.15
C GLU A 152 17.21 13.51 -19.55
N ASN A 153 16.04 13.02 -19.91
CA ASN A 153 15.80 12.34 -21.19
C ASN A 153 14.78 13.10 -22.03
N GLU A 154 15.28 13.92 -22.97
CA GLU A 154 14.45 14.68 -23.93
C GLU A 154 13.54 13.80 -24.80
N ARG A 155 13.85 12.50 -24.92
CA ARG A 155 13.05 11.52 -25.68
C ARG A 155 12.13 10.70 -24.77
N ASP A 156 11.89 11.17 -23.54
CA ASP A 156 11.01 10.48 -22.61
C ASP A 156 9.54 10.70 -22.94
N TYR A 157 8.81 9.60 -23.13
CA TYR A 157 7.37 9.63 -23.43
C TYR A 157 6.47 9.70 -22.19
N GLY A 158 7.03 9.82 -21.00
CA GLY A 158 6.25 9.88 -19.77
C GLY A 158 5.41 11.15 -19.64
N ALA A 159 5.87 12.26 -20.19
CA ALA A 159 5.12 13.52 -20.23
C ALA A 159 3.74 13.35 -20.92
N GLU A 160 3.67 12.62 -22.03
CA GLU A 160 2.42 12.32 -22.73
C GLU A 160 1.44 11.54 -21.82
N SER A 161 1.95 10.59 -21.02
CA SER A 161 1.14 9.86 -20.04
C SER A 161 0.61 10.78 -18.95
N ILE A 162 1.44 11.70 -18.45
CA ILE A 162 1.05 12.69 -17.43
C ILE A 162 -0.08 13.58 -17.94
N GLU A 163 0.02 14.07 -19.17
CA GLU A 163 -1.01 14.92 -19.79
C GLU A 163 -2.35 14.19 -19.91
N ILE A 164 -2.33 12.93 -20.34
CA ILE A 164 -3.53 12.09 -20.43
C ILE A 164 -4.12 11.85 -19.04
N LEU A 165 -3.30 11.59 -18.04
CA LEU A 165 -3.75 11.42 -16.65
C LEU A 165 -4.40 12.70 -16.13
N LEU A 166 -3.79 13.87 -16.34
CA LEU A 166 -4.32 15.17 -15.93
C LEU A 166 -5.70 15.42 -16.53
N GLN A 167 -5.85 15.18 -17.84
CA GLN A 167 -7.13 15.34 -18.52
C GLN A 167 -8.19 14.36 -17.99
N THR A 168 -7.78 13.12 -17.73
CA THR A 168 -8.68 12.08 -17.22
C THR A 168 -9.14 12.39 -15.79
N MET A 169 -8.23 12.82 -14.92
CA MET A 169 -8.51 13.20 -13.53
C MET A 169 -9.54 14.35 -13.44
N GLU A 170 -9.52 15.25 -14.41
CA GLU A 170 -10.50 16.35 -14.47
C GLU A 170 -11.85 15.88 -15.01
N ASN A 171 -11.83 15.18 -16.16
CA ASN A 171 -13.05 14.83 -16.88
C ASN A 171 -13.81 13.65 -16.26
N ASN A 172 -13.16 12.80 -15.49
CA ASN A 172 -13.73 11.56 -14.95
C ASN A 172 -13.66 11.48 -13.42
N ARG A 173 -13.61 12.61 -12.75
CA ARG A 173 -13.51 12.70 -11.27
C ARG A 173 -14.64 11.99 -10.53
N ASP A 174 -15.79 11.80 -11.18
CA ASP A 174 -16.97 11.16 -10.62
C ASP A 174 -16.94 9.63 -10.75
N ASP A 175 -15.98 9.07 -11.48
CA ASP A 175 -15.93 7.63 -11.78
C ASP A 175 -14.53 7.02 -11.67
N LEU A 176 -13.48 7.84 -11.46
CA LEU A 176 -12.10 7.38 -11.34
C LEU A 176 -11.38 8.14 -10.24
N VAL A 177 -10.77 7.41 -9.32
CA VAL A 177 -9.83 7.97 -8.35
C VAL A 177 -8.42 7.54 -8.70
N VAL A 178 -7.49 8.48 -8.76
CA VAL A 178 -6.07 8.22 -8.99
C VAL A 178 -5.32 8.36 -7.67
N ILE A 179 -4.52 7.35 -7.33
CA ILE A 179 -3.60 7.37 -6.20
C ILE A 179 -2.18 7.26 -6.76
N LEU A 180 -1.39 8.32 -6.55
CA LEU A 180 0.03 8.34 -6.89
C LEU A 180 0.82 7.90 -5.67
N ALA A 181 1.78 6.99 -5.82
CA ALA A 181 2.58 6.50 -4.71
C ALA A 181 4.08 6.57 -5.01
N GLY A 182 4.89 6.75 -3.97
CA GLY A 182 6.34 6.75 -4.11
C GLY A 182 7.07 7.22 -2.87
N TYR A 183 8.40 7.34 -2.98
CA TYR A 183 9.25 7.93 -1.95
C TYR A 183 8.97 9.43 -1.81
N LYS A 184 8.89 9.92 -0.57
CA LYS A 184 8.52 11.31 -0.27
C LYS A 184 9.35 12.32 -1.05
N ASP A 185 10.67 12.27 -0.92
CA ASP A 185 11.58 13.24 -1.57
C ASP A 185 11.48 13.23 -3.10
N ARG A 186 11.23 12.05 -3.69
CA ARG A 186 11.06 11.91 -5.14
C ARG A 186 9.70 12.40 -5.60
N MET A 187 8.65 12.15 -4.83
CA MET A 187 7.31 12.65 -5.10
C MET A 187 7.23 14.17 -4.96
N ASP A 188 7.92 14.77 -3.99
CA ASP A 188 8.00 16.22 -3.83
C ASP A 188 8.64 16.88 -5.07
N LYS A 189 9.74 16.33 -5.58
CA LYS A 189 10.37 16.77 -6.83
C LYS A 189 9.46 16.60 -8.04
N PHE A 190 8.76 15.46 -8.12
CA PHE A 190 7.81 15.16 -9.17
C PHE A 190 6.67 16.18 -9.25
N PHE A 191 6.07 16.52 -8.10
CA PHE A 191 5.02 17.54 -8.01
C PHE A 191 5.53 18.96 -8.28
N HIS A 192 6.76 19.27 -7.91
CA HIS A 192 7.39 20.56 -8.27
C HIS A 192 7.50 20.74 -9.77
N SER A 193 7.86 19.69 -10.48
CA SER A 193 7.98 19.69 -11.94
C SER A 193 6.63 19.59 -12.66
N ASN A 194 5.57 19.18 -11.97
CA ASN A 194 4.25 18.96 -12.54
C ASN A 194 3.14 19.64 -11.70
N PRO A 195 3.07 20.97 -11.69
CA PRO A 195 2.12 21.72 -10.84
C PRO A 195 0.65 21.37 -11.13
N GLY A 196 0.33 20.95 -12.36
CA GLY A 196 -1.01 20.49 -12.75
C GLY A 196 -1.44 19.24 -11.99
N LEU A 197 -0.55 18.29 -11.70
CA LEU A 197 -0.84 17.15 -10.83
C LEU A 197 -1.05 17.60 -9.38
N ARG A 198 -0.19 18.49 -8.87
CA ARG A 198 -0.29 18.98 -7.50
C ARG A 198 -1.64 19.63 -7.19
N SER A 199 -2.18 20.41 -8.12
CA SER A 199 -3.47 21.10 -7.93
C SER A 199 -4.67 20.15 -7.91
N ARG A 200 -4.54 18.94 -8.46
CA ARG A 200 -5.61 17.93 -8.52
C ARG A 200 -5.54 16.90 -7.40
N ILE A 201 -4.45 16.86 -6.65
CA ILE A 201 -4.29 15.93 -5.51
C ILE A 201 -4.75 16.62 -4.23
N ALA A 202 -5.91 16.24 -3.73
CA ALA A 202 -6.50 16.83 -2.53
C ALA A 202 -6.01 16.18 -1.22
N HIS A 203 -5.59 14.92 -1.28
CA HIS A 203 -5.25 14.17 -0.08
C HIS A 203 -3.81 13.65 -0.15
N HIS A 204 -3.00 14.09 0.82
CA HIS A 204 -1.64 13.59 1.02
C HIS A 204 -1.62 12.69 2.26
N VAL A 205 -1.08 11.48 2.12
CA VAL A 205 -1.00 10.49 3.18
C VAL A 205 0.45 10.00 3.28
N ASP A 206 1.10 10.36 4.38
CA ASP A 206 2.47 9.95 4.67
C ASP A 206 2.50 8.63 5.44
N PHE A 207 3.26 7.67 4.94
CA PHE A 207 3.45 6.35 5.51
C PHE A 207 4.81 6.30 6.21
N PRO A 208 4.84 6.41 7.54
CA PRO A 208 6.09 6.30 8.29
C PRO A 208 6.65 4.88 8.23
N ASP A 209 7.94 4.75 8.47
CA ASP A 209 8.55 3.44 8.71
C ASP A 209 8.01 2.83 9.99
N TYR A 210 7.98 1.51 10.03
CA TYR A 210 7.57 0.75 11.22
C TYR A 210 8.67 0.72 12.26
N SER A 211 8.28 0.67 13.54
CA SER A 211 9.20 0.32 14.63
C SER A 211 9.60 -1.17 14.56
N ALA A 212 10.66 -1.54 15.28
CA ALA A 212 11.09 -2.94 15.35
C ALA A 212 10.01 -3.85 15.95
N GLU A 213 9.28 -3.35 16.94
CA GLU A 213 8.18 -4.05 17.60
C GLU A 213 6.97 -4.22 16.67
N GLU A 214 6.64 -3.20 15.87
CA GLU A 214 5.59 -3.28 14.85
C GLU A 214 5.98 -4.29 13.77
N LEU A 215 7.24 -4.31 13.33
CA LEU A 215 7.74 -5.29 12.33
C LEU A 215 7.73 -6.72 12.88
N LEU A 216 8.04 -6.92 14.15
CA LEU A 216 7.90 -8.23 14.80
C LEU A 216 6.42 -8.68 14.82
N HIS A 217 5.50 -7.76 15.12
CA HIS A 217 4.07 -8.07 15.09
C HIS A 217 3.61 -8.42 13.67
N ILE A 218 4.07 -7.68 12.65
CA ILE A 218 3.82 -8.01 11.22
C ILE A 218 4.36 -9.40 10.89
N ALA A 219 5.57 -9.75 11.35
CA ALA A 219 6.16 -11.07 11.16
C ALA A 219 5.27 -12.18 11.73
N LYS A 220 4.78 -11.99 12.95
CA LYS A 220 3.86 -12.95 13.61
C LYS A 220 2.57 -13.13 12.84
N LEU A 221 1.98 -12.05 12.31
CA LEU A 221 0.79 -12.14 11.46
C LEU A 221 1.07 -12.89 10.16
N MET A 222 2.20 -12.59 9.48
CA MET A 222 2.59 -13.31 8.27
C MET A 222 2.81 -14.80 8.51
N LEU A 223 3.42 -15.17 9.63
CA LEU A 223 3.60 -16.57 10.01
C LEU A 223 2.26 -17.26 10.31
N ALA A 224 1.39 -16.60 11.06
CA ALA A 224 0.08 -17.14 11.44
C ALA A 224 -0.80 -17.45 10.22
N THR A 225 -0.78 -16.62 9.18
CA THR A 225 -1.50 -16.86 7.92
C THR A 225 -1.05 -18.12 7.19
N GLN A 226 0.16 -18.62 7.48
CA GLN A 226 0.77 -19.81 6.88
C GLN A 226 0.89 -20.95 7.87
N ASN A 227 0.23 -20.85 9.04
CA ASN A 227 0.29 -21.83 10.13
C ASN A 227 1.72 -22.04 10.68
N TYR A 228 2.57 -21.02 10.60
CA TYR A 228 3.87 -20.98 11.27
C TYR A 228 3.82 -20.15 12.55
N ARG A 229 4.81 -20.37 13.41
CA ARG A 229 5.04 -19.57 14.63
C ARG A 229 6.50 -19.54 14.98
N PHE A 230 6.91 -18.56 15.77
CA PHE A 230 8.21 -18.56 16.43
C PHE A 230 8.18 -19.41 17.71
N SER A 231 9.29 -20.06 18.07
CA SER A 231 9.56 -20.40 19.46
C SER A 231 9.89 -19.11 20.25
N ALA A 232 9.86 -19.18 21.60
CA ALA A 232 10.12 -18.01 22.42
C ALA A 232 11.52 -17.39 22.17
N ASP A 233 12.51 -18.23 21.93
CA ASP A 233 13.88 -17.78 21.66
C ASP A 233 14.04 -17.30 20.21
N ALA A 234 13.35 -17.92 19.25
CA ALA A 234 13.29 -17.41 17.88
C ALA A 234 12.65 -16.04 17.79
N GLU A 235 11.62 -15.74 18.59
CA GLU A 235 11.00 -14.41 18.63
C GLU A 235 11.99 -13.35 19.08
N LYS A 236 12.78 -13.62 20.14
CA LYS A 236 13.85 -12.71 20.61
C LYS A 236 14.93 -12.52 19.54
N ALA A 237 15.38 -13.63 18.95
CA ALA A 237 16.38 -13.60 17.88
C ALA A 237 15.88 -12.80 16.66
N PHE A 238 14.60 -12.94 16.31
CA PHE A 238 14.02 -12.20 15.18
C PHE A 238 13.89 -10.69 15.47
N LEU A 239 13.56 -10.31 16.70
CA LEU A 239 13.58 -8.90 17.10
C LEU A 239 15.00 -8.29 17.01
N ASP A 240 16.04 -9.01 17.46
CA ASP A 240 17.42 -8.57 17.29
C ASP A 240 17.83 -8.50 15.80
N TYR A 241 17.43 -9.49 15.00
CA TYR A 241 17.59 -9.44 13.56
C TYR A 241 16.98 -8.18 12.95
N ILE A 242 15.72 -7.85 13.28
CA ILE A 242 15.06 -6.66 12.77
C ILE A 242 15.86 -5.41 13.13
N LYS A 243 16.23 -5.23 14.40
CA LYS A 243 16.98 -4.06 14.90
C LYS A 243 18.29 -3.86 14.13
N ARG A 244 19.05 -4.93 13.89
CA ARG A 244 20.27 -4.88 13.07
C ARG A 244 19.96 -4.59 11.61
N ARG A 245 18.95 -5.25 11.03
CA ARG A 245 18.60 -5.07 9.61
C ARG A 245 18.10 -3.66 9.30
N MET A 246 17.46 -2.99 10.26
CA MET A 246 17.02 -1.60 10.10
C MET A 246 18.17 -0.59 9.95
N THR A 247 19.36 -0.91 10.46
CA THR A 247 20.54 -0.04 10.33
C THR A 247 21.29 -0.25 9.01
N LEU A 248 21.00 -1.33 8.29
CA LEU A 248 21.68 -1.66 7.04
C LEU A 248 20.99 -1.02 5.83
N ALA A 249 21.76 -0.83 4.76
CA ALA A 249 21.25 -0.31 3.50
C ALA A 249 20.10 -1.19 2.94
N HIS A 250 19.28 -0.56 2.12
CA HIS A 250 18.15 -1.22 1.41
C HIS A 250 17.13 -1.91 2.31
N PHE A 251 16.97 -1.43 3.55
CA PHE A 251 15.88 -1.86 4.40
C PHE A 251 14.53 -1.42 3.81
N ALA A 252 13.58 -2.35 3.72
CA ALA A 252 12.29 -2.15 3.05
C ALA A 252 11.11 -2.63 3.94
N ASN A 253 11.13 -2.28 5.22
CA ASN A 253 10.04 -2.53 6.16
C ASN A 253 9.47 -3.97 6.09
N ALA A 254 8.14 -4.12 5.94
CA ALA A 254 7.48 -5.42 5.88
C ALA A 254 7.95 -6.32 4.71
N ARG A 255 8.51 -5.75 3.63
CA ARG A 255 9.12 -6.54 2.55
C ARG A 255 10.39 -7.23 3.03
N SER A 256 11.26 -6.53 3.77
CA SER A 256 12.44 -7.13 4.40
C SER A 256 12.08 -8.22 5.40
N VAL A 257 11.02 -7.99 6.20
CA VAL A 257 10.49 -9.01 7.12
C VAL A 257 10.04 -10.26 6.35
N ARG A 258 9.26 -10.11 5.30
CA ARG A 258 8.81 -11.24 4.46
C ARG A 258 9.98 -12.06 3.94
N ASN A 259 10.96 -11.40 3.34
CA ASN A 259 12.15 -12.07 2.82
C ASN A 259 12.92 -12.82 3.92
N ALA A 260 13.03 -12.24 5.11
CA ALA A 260 13.67 -12.90 6.25
C ALA A 260 12.91 -14.15 6.71
N LEU A 261 11.58 -14.09 6.75
CA LEU A 261 10.75 -15.24 7.09
C LEU A 261 10.86 -16.37 6.06
N ASP A 262 10.88 -16.04 4.77
CA ASP A 262 11.04 -17.04 3.71
C ASP A 262 12.39 -17.76 3.83
N ARG A 263 13.46 -17.03 4.16
CA ARG A 263 14.78 -17.64 4.41
C ARG A 263 14.82 -18.46 5.70
N ALA A 264 14.17 -18.00 6.76
CA ALA A 264 14.07 -18.75 8.01
C ALA A 264 13.33 -20.08 7.79
N ARG A 265 12.26 -20.09 6.99
CA ARG A 265 11.54 -21.31 6.60
C ARG A 265 12.41 -22.27 5.80
N LEU A 266 13.22 -21.75 4.89
CA LEU A 266 14.18 -22.58 4.14
C LEU A 266 15.20 -23.22 5.09
N ARG A 267 15.72 -22.48 6.08
CA ARG A 267 16.65 -23.03 7.07
C ARG A 267 15.99 -24.06 7.99
N GLN A 268 14.75 -23.82 8.41
CA GLN A 268 13.95 -24.81 9.13
C GLN A 268 13.82 -26.11 8.32
N ALA A 269 13.45 -26.00 7.04
CA ALA A 269 13.31 -27.16 6.18
C ALA A 269 14.63 -27.96 6.08
N ASN A 270 15.75 -27.27 5.90
CA ASN A 270 17.08 -27.90 5.88
C ASN A 270 17.44 -28.58 7.21
N ARG A 271 17.15 -27.93 8.34
CA ARG A 271 17.36 -28.49 9.69
C ARG A 271 16.52 -29.74 9.93
N LEU A 272 15.26 -29.71 9.52
CA LEU A 272 14.38 -30.88 9.66
C LEU A 272 14.82 -32.02 8.73
N PHE A 273 15.22 -31.70 7.51
CA PHE A 273 15.71 -32.70 6.54
C PHE A 273 17.02 -33.35 7.00
N ALA A 274 17.95 -32.60 7.56
CA ALA A 274 19.18 -33.12 8.13
C ALA A 274 18.93 -34.14 9.27
N ASN A 275 17.78 -34.08 9.91
CA ASN A 275 17.32 -34.99 10.95
C ASN A 275 16.22 -35.93 10.48
N ALA A 276 16.15 -36.26 9.19
CA ALA A 276 15.07 -37.02 8.54
C ALA A 276 14.84 -38.43 9.12
N SER A 277 15.80 -38.97 9.87
CA SER A 277 15.64 -40.25 10.58
C SER A 277 14.73 -40.19 11.80
N LYS A 278 14.39 -38.97 12.29
CA LYS A 278 13.51 -38.74 13.43
C LYS A 278 12.08 -38.53 12.98
N SER A 279 11.12 -39.12 13.70
CA SER A 279 9.69 -38.81 13.48
C SER A 279 9.40 -37.36 13.85
N LEU A 280 8.73 -36.64 12.96
CA LEU A 280 8.38 -35.23 13.16
C LEU A 280 6.95 -35.11 13.69
N ARG A 281 6.75 -34.22 14.64
CA ARG A 281 5.42 -33.81 15.13
C ARG A 281 4.93 -32.60 14.35
N LYS A 282 3.63 -32.37 14.38
CA LYS A 282 3.01 -31.15 13.82
C LYS A 282 3.69 -29.88 14.33
N THR A 283 4.03 -29.84 15.61
CA THR A 283 4.72 -28.70 16.25
C THR A 283 6.07 -28.41 15.62
N ASP A 284 6.82 -29.45 15.24
CA ASP A 284 8.15 -29.31 14.63
C ASP A 284 8.06 -28.68 13.23
N LEU A 285 6.99 -29.00 12.49
CA LEU A 285 6.72 -28.45 11.16
C LEU A 285 6.23 -26.99 11.19
N MET A 286 5.60 -26.58 12.29
CA MET A 286 5.03 -25.24 12.42
C MET A 286 5.97 -24.23 13.08
N THR A 287 7.04 -24.66 13.77
CA THR A 287 7.81 -23.81 14.64
C THR A 287 9.17 -23.46 14.02
N LEU A 288 9.43 -22.16 13.87
CA LEU A 288 10.76 -21.63 13.59
C LEU A 288 11.54 -21.52 14.89
N GLU A 289 12.74 -22.08 14.93
CA GLU A 289 13.64 -22.05 16.08
C GLU A 289 14.67 -20.93 15.98
N ALA A 290 15.35 -20.60 17.08
CA ALA A 290 16.34 -19.54 17.10
C ALA A 290 17.46 -19.74 16.07
N ASP A 291 17.91 -20.98 15.86
CA ASP A 291 18.96 -21.30 14.90
C ASP A 291 18.55 -20.97 13.45
N ASP A 292 17.25 -21.10 13.12
CA ASP A 292 16.72 -20.75 11.80
C ASP A 292 16.84 -19.25 11.51
N ILE A 293 16.93 -18.42 12.56
CA ILE A 293 17.08 -16.95 12.50
C ILE A 293 18.56 -16.56 12.61
N LEU A 294 19.28 -17.08 13.62
CA LEU A 294 20.66 -16.70 13.92
C LEU A 294 21.67 -17.08 12.85
N ALA A 295 21.34 -18.06 11.98
CA ALA A 295 22.12 -18.40 10.81
C ALA A 295 22.05 -17.34 9.68
N SER A 296 21.43 -16.19 9.90
CA SER A 296 21.41 -15.07 8.95
C SER A 296 22.75 -14.35 8.92
N ARG A 297 23.19 -13.92 7.72
CA ARG A 297 24.40 -13.10 7.53
C ARG A 297 24.37 -11.79 8.30
N VAL A 298 23.22 -11.23 8.58
CA VAL A 298 23.04 -10.03 9.42
C VAL A 298 23.72 -10.15 10.79
N PHE A 299 23.86 -11.37 11.31
CA PHE A 299 24.59 -11.64 12.55
C PHE A 299 26.10 -11.85 12.35
N LEU A 300 26.54 -12.08 11.10
CA LEU A 300 27.94 -12.28 10.76
C LEU A 300 28.66 -10.97 10.43
N GLU A 301 28.00 -10.04 9.78
CA GLU A 301 28.55 -8.73 9.36
C GLU A 301 29.03 -7.88 10.56
N GLY A 302 28.39 -7.98 11.72
CA GLY A 302 28.86 -7.35 12.96
C GLY A 302 30.15 -7.95 13.55
N LYS A 303 30.69 -9.02 12.95
CA LYS A 303 32.02 -9.60 13.31
C LYS A 303 33.10 -9.24 12.27
N LEU A 304 32.73 -8.91 11.04
CA LEU A 304 33.68 -8.57 9.97
C LEU A 304 34.24 -7.15 10.06
N ASP A 305 33.50 -6.23 10.69
CA ASP A 305 33.99 -4.87 10.94
C ASP A 305 35.04 -4.77 12.06
N MET A 306 35.32 -5.88 12.75
CA MET A 306 36.39 -5.96 13.77
C MET A 306 37.70 -6.56 13.24
N ASP A 307 37.66 -7.25 12.10
CA ASP A 307 38.86 -7.80 11.43
C ASP A 307 38.87 -7.23 10.00
N GLY A 308 39.55 -6.09 9.84
CA GLY A 308 39.64 -5.40 8.57
C GLY A 308 40.18 -6.28 7.46
N ASP A 309 39.37 -6.48 6.44
CA ASP A 309 39.86 -6.77 5.09
C ASP A 309 38.88 -6.22 4.05
N GLU A 310 39.45 -5.42 3.15
CA GLU A 310 38.78 -4.85 1.99
C GLU A 310 38.55 -5.95 0.96
N GLY A 311 37.35 -6.06 0.46
CA GLY A 311 37.18 -6.74 -0.81
C GLY A 311 35.88 -7.47 -1.06
N SER A 312 35.17 -6.91 -2.02
CA SER A 312 34.20 -7.52 -2.96
C SER A 312 32.71 -7.47 -2.63
N ASP A 313 32.12 -6.60 -3.38
CA ASP A 313 30.84 -6.67 -4.10
C ASP A 313 29.62 -7.36 -3.46
N ALA A 314 28.70 -6.49 -3.20
CA ALA A 314 27.29 -6.65 -2.98
C ALA A 314 26.62 -7.79 -3.77
N ILE A 315 26.22 -8.81 -3.09
CA ILE A 315 25.03 -9.58 -3.44
C ILE A 315 24.03 -9.38 -2.32
N VAL A 316 22.99 -8.63 -2.65
CA VAL A 316 21.87 -8.28 -1.78
C VAL A 316 21.16 -9.55 -1.35
N ASP A 317 21.15 -9.78 -0.08
CA ASP A 317 20.30 -10.78 0.56
C ASP A 317 18.86 -10.32 0.69
#